data_c0a2170889eb05ba2f834f2cc142db9c
#
_entry.id   c0a2170889eb05ba2f834f2cc142db9c
#
_cell.length_a   1.000
_cell.length_b   1.000
_cell.length_c   1.000
_cell.angle_alpha   90.00
_cell.angle_beta   90.00
_cell.angle_gamma   90.00
#
_symmetry.space_group_name_H-M   'P 1'
#
loop_
_entity.id
_entity.type
_entity.pdbx_description
1 polymer ?
#
loop_
_entity_poly.entity_id
_entity_poly.type
_entity_poly.pdbx_seq_one_letter_code
_entity_poly.pdbx_strand_id
1 'polypeptide(L)'
;MKKIIIVGVVAGLLPAVALAAYVGAGDSVSAPSPLGGTQPAVQNVYLAGGTVNVSNPAAGDVVVAGGTVVISSKVDHDVLAVGGNLSIIGGSAEDVRVAGGNVTIGGKVSGEVMAAGGQIIITPDATIAKDSYIAGGTLVFAGMEDSNLTLAGGDVRIDGTVNGNLVVKSGRKVTFGRQAVVKGTIEYSAPAEAVIESGAQLASAPVFHKIQNIRGGLRPQLFATLLGIISVLKMIAVLAAAYLLWYLRRRDMVAAIQNTHERFWGTLIRGFGVLILTPIAGIILLFTVVGWVPAAVTLTVYGALLVLAAPVATIVATSFLMTLFKKNRTDLAWYHILLGLVVLTLLALIPFIGWFVYFVIYLIALGAVTNVARVKFSG
;
A
#
# COMPACT_ATOMS: atom_id res chain seq x y z
N MET A 1 -22.02 16.09 -12.55
CA MET A 1 -20.68 16.70 -12.66
C MET A 1 -19.59 15.99 -11.84
N LYS A 2 -19.89 15.23 -10.77
CA LYS A 2 -18.90 14.45 -9.99
C LYS A 2 -18.31 13.24 -10.72
N LYS A 3 -18.95 12.71 -11.75
CA LYS A 3 -18.51 11.50 -12.48
C LYS A 3 -17.34 11.72 -13.45
N ILE A 4 -17.08 12.95 -13.87
CA ILE A 4 -16.08 13.26 -14.92
C ILE A 4 -14.65 13.36 -14.35
N ILE A 5 -14.49 13.66 -13.05
CA ILE A 5 -13.18 13.96 -12.46
C ILE A 5 -12.38 12.68 -12.14
N ILE A 6 -13.05 11.59 -11.74
CA ILE A 6 -12.38 10.32 -11.44
C ILE A 6 -11.94 9.60 -12.72
N VAL A 7 -12.70 9.76 -13.81
CA VAL A 7 -12.34 9.24 -15.14
C VAL A 7 -11.03 9.83 -15.66
N GLY A 8 -10.73 11.11 -15.36
CA GLY A 8 -9.49 11.76 -15.78
C GLY A 8 -8.23 11.23 -15.10
N VAL A 9 -8.32 10.74 -13.86
CA VAL A 9 -7.17 10.21 -13.12
C VAL A 9 -6.83 8.77 -13.54
N VAL A 10 -7.85 7.97 -13.84
CA VAL A 10 -7.65 6.59 -14.33
C VAL A 10 -7.22 6.59 -15.80
N ALA A 11 -7.77 7.50 -16.63
CA ALA A 11 -7.41 7.62 -18.03
C ALA A 11 -6.00 8.20 -18.27
N GLY A 12 -5.47 9.00 -17.35
CA GLY A 12 -4.10 9.56 -17.44
C GLY A 12 -2.97 8.58 -17.14
N LEU A 13 -3.27 7.39 -16.63
CA LEU A 13 -2.30 6.34 -16.32
C LEU A 13 -2.27 5.20 -17.35
N LEU A 14 -3.16 5.21 -18.33
CA LEU A 14 -3.23 4.18 -19.36
C LEU A 14 -2.64 4.70 -20.67
N PRO A 15 -1.69 4.00 -21.30
CA PRO A 15 -1.26 4.33 -22.64
C PRO A 15 -2.46 4.21 -23.61
N ALA A 16 -2.52 5.12 -24.55
CA ALA A 16 -3.60 5.25 -25.54
C ALA A 16 -3.75 3.97 -26.38
N VAL A 17 -4.48 3.01 -25.81
CA VAL A 17 -4.96 1.85 -26.56
C VAL A 17 -6.44 1.82 -26.31
N ALA A 18 -7.22 2.39 -27.23
CA ALA A 18 -8.50 1.82 -27.24
C ALA A 18 -9.59 2.40 -28.08
N LEU A 19 -10.03 1.71 -29.02
CA LEU A 19 -11.31 1.93 -29.66
C LEU A 19 -12.43 0.96 -29.19
N ALA A 20 -12.20 0.20 -28.09
CA ALA A 20 -13.19 -0.76 -27.61
C ALA A 20 -13.08 -1.10 -26.11
N ALA A 21 -12.72 -0.14 -25.26
CA ALA A 21 -12.68 -0.33 -23.81
C ALA A 21 -13.81 0.42 -23.10
N TYR A 22 -14.45 -0.21 -22.13
CA TYR A 22 -15.37 0.44 -21.21
C TYR A 22 -14.67 0.84 -19.92
N VAL A 23 -14.75 2.12 -19.56
CA VAL A 23 -14.19 2.66 -18.32
C VAL A 23 -15.32 3.21 -17.46
N GLY A 24 -15.48 2.68 -16.26
CA GLY A 24 -16.49 3.12 -15.29
C GLY A 24 -15.88 3.41 -13.93
N ALA A 25 -16.33 4.48 -13.28
CA ALA A 25 -15.94 4.83 -11.92
C ALA A 25 -17.11 5.42 -11.13
N GLY A 26 -17.23 5.08 -9.84
CA GLY A 26 -18.28 5.59 -8.95
C GLY A 26 -18.47 4.73 -7.70
N ASP A 27 -19.40 5.11 -6.83
CA ASP A 27 -19.69 4.36 -5.59
C ASP A 27 -20.24 2.96 -5.89
N SER A 28 -21.04 2.82 -6.98
CA SER A 28 -21.51 1.55 -7.51
C SER A 28 -21.41 1.57 -9.03
N VAL A 29 -20.69 0.61 -9.61
CA VAL A 29 -20.41 0.55 -11.04
C VAL A 29 -20.70 -0.86 -11.55
N SER A 30 -21.43 -0.95 -12.69
CA SER A 30 -21.70 -2.20 -13.38
C SER A 30 -21.18 -2.12 -14.81
N ALA A 31 -20.72 -3.25 -15.35
CA ALA A 31 -20.42 -3.35 -16.77
C ALA A 31 -21.70 -3.09 -17.59
N PRO A 32 -21.63 -2.39 -18.74
CA PRO A 32 -22.80 -2.06 -19.52
C PRO A 32 -23.46 -3.33 -20.07
N SER A 33 -24.79 -3.33 -20.07
CA SER A 33 -25.57 -4.33 -20.79
C SER A 33 -25.46 -4.08 -22.28
N PRO A 34 -25.26 -5.09 -23.13
CA PRO A 34 -25.39 -4.92 -24.57
C PRO A 34 -26.81 -4.43 -24.87
N LEU A 35 -26.93 -3.20 -25.32
CA LEU A 35 -28.23 -2.64 -25.75
C LEU A 35 -28.64 -3.31 -27.06
N GLY A 36 -29.55 -4.28 -26.96
CA GLY A 36 -30.21 -4.92 -28.12
C GLY A 36 -29.28 -5.77 -28.96
N GLY A 37 -29.29 -7.02 -28.72
CA GLY A 37 -28.98 -8.24 -29.54
C GLY A 37 -27.93 -8.25 -30.65
N THR A 38 -27.25 -7.16 -30.98
CA THR A 38 -26.33 -7.03 -32.11
C THR A 38 -25.05 -6.21 -31.86
N GLN A 39 -24.81 -5.71 -30.62
CA GLN A 39 -23.55 -5.06 -30.35
C GLN A 39 -22.49 -6.11 -29.95
N PRO A 40 -21.25 -6.00 -30.48
CA PRO A 40 -20.16 -6.86 -30.08
C PRO A 40 -19.94 -6.70 -28.56
N ALA A 41 -19.62 -7.81 -27.87
CA ALA A 41 -19.22 -7.79 -26.46
C ALA A 41 -18.12 -6.74 -26.27
N VAL A 42 -18.18 -6.00 -25.17
CA VAL A 42 -17.15 -4.99 -24.85
C VAL A 42 -15.80 -5.70 -24.78
N GLN A 43 -14.79 -5.23 -25.52
CA GLN A 43 -13.51 -5.92 -25.56
C GLN A 43 -12.84 -5.91 -24.19
N ASN A 44 -12.49 -4.75 -23.66
CA ASN A 44 -11.87 -4.64 -22.34
C ASN A 44 -12.75 -3.84 -21.38
N VAL A 45 -12.81 -4.28 -20.12
CA VAL A 45 -13.63 -3.67 -19.08
C VAL A 45 -12.72 -3.17 -17.95
N TYR A 46 -12.74 -1.87 -17.70
CA TYR A 46 -11.98 -1.23 -16.61
C TYR A 46 -12.95 -0.55 -15.64
N LEU A 47 -13.09 -1.07 -14.43
CA LEU A 47 -14.02 -0.54 -13.43
C LEU A 47 -13.33 -0.23 -12.12
N ALA A 48 -13.70 0.89 -11.50
CA ALA A 48 -13.26 1.23 -10.14
C ALA A 48 -14.42 1.83 -9.33
N GLY A 49 -14.61 1.36 -8.08
CA GLY A 49 -15.72 1.87 -7.25
C GLY A 49 -15.78 1.26 -5.86
N GLY A 50 -16.72 1.74 -5.04
CA GLY A 50 -17.02 1.11 -3.75
C GLY A 50 -17.53 -0.32 -3.95
N THR A 51 -18.50 -0.49 -4.85
CA THR A 51 -19.04 -1.77 -5.30
C THR A 51 -18.95 -1.87 -6.82
N VAL A 52 -18.32 -2.93 -7.31
CA VAL A 52 -18.15 -3.21 -8.73
C VAL A 52 -18.84 -4.53 -9.07
N ASN A 53 -19.69 -4.52 -10.09
CA ASN A 53 -20.39 -5.71 -10.57
C ASN A 53 -20.15 -5.92 -12.07
N VAL A 54 -19.60 -7.09 -12.43
CA VAL A 54 -19.39 -7.51 -13.81
C VAL A 54 -20.31 -8.71 -14.08
N SER A 55 -21.53 -8.41 -14.52
CA SER A 55 -22.56 -9.41 -14.82
C SER A 55 -22.78 -9.67 -16.30
N ASN A 56 -22.20 -8.84 -17.17
CA ASN A 56 -22.28 -8.97 -18.63
C ASN A 56 -20.98 -9.53 -19.20
N PRO A 57 -21.03 -10.38 -20.23
CA PRO A 57 -19.84 -10.96 -20.84
C PRO A 57 -18.86 -9.89 -21.37
N ALA A 58 -17.58 -10.13 -21.15
CA ALA A 58 -16.48 -9.35 -21.71
C ALA A 58 -15.71 -10.20 -22.73
N ALA A 59 -15.51 -9.66 -23.93
CA ALA A 59 -14.73 -10.33 -24.98
C ALA A 59 -13.22 -10.08 -24.88
N GLY A 60 -12.79 -9.26 -23.94
CA GLY A 60 -11.39 -8.96 -23.62
C GLY A 60 -11.13 -9.10 -22.13
N ASP A 61 -10.16 -8.32 -21.64
CA ASP A 61 -9.75 -8.33 -20.24
C ASP A 61 -10.73 -7.60 -19.33
N VAL A 62 -10.81 -8.05 -18.07
CA VAL A 62 -11.54 -7.38 -17.01
C VAL A 62 -10.54 -6.94 -15.94
N VAL A 63 -10.38 -5.61 -15.79
CA VAL A 63 -9.51 -4.99 -14.79
C VAL A 63 -10.37 -4.19 -13.82
N VAL A 64 -10.45 -4.62 -12.57
CA VAL A 64 -11.39 -4.04 -11.61
C VAL A 64 -10.74 -3.78 -10.26
N ALA A 65 -11.15 -2.66 -9.64
CA ALA A 65 -10.73 -2.30 -8.29
C ALA A 65 -11.92 -1.79 -7.47
N GLY A 66 -12.11 -2.32 -6.24
CA GLY A 66 -13.25 -1.88 -5.42
C GLY A 66 -13.24 -2.38 -3.99
N GLY A 67 -14.12 -1.81 -3.15
CA GLY A 67 -14.36 -2.35 -1.80
C GLY A 67 -14.96 -3.76 -1.88
N THR A 68 -16.00 -3.92 -2.68
CA THR A 68 -16.61 -5.20 -3.04
C THR A 68 -16.64 -5.35 -4.55
N VAL A 69 -16.15 -6.47 -5.05
CA VAL A 69 -16.12 -6.80 -6.48
C VAL A 69 -16.81 -8.13 -6.69
N VAL A 70 -17.77 -8.17 -7.62
CA VAL A 70 -18.46 -9.40 -8.04
C VAL A 70 -18.30 -9.55 -9.56
N ILE A 71 -17.75 -10.67 -10.01
CA ILE A 71 -17.64 -11.05 -11.40
C ILE A 71 -18.43 -12.36 -11.55
N SER A 72 -19.55 -12.31 -12.27
CA SER A 72 -20.44 -13.46 -12.45
C SER A 72 -20.68 -13.81 -13.92
N SER A 73 -19.95 -13.16 -14.83
CA SER A 73 -20.09 -13.34 -16.27
C SER A 73 -18.87 -14.03 -16.88
N LYS A 74 -19.05 -14.46 -18.13
CA LYS A 74 -17.94 -14.95 -18.95
C LYS A 74 -16.98 -13.81 -19.30
N VAL A 75 -15.70 -14.03 -19.10
CA VAL A 75 -14.60 -13.20 -19.58
C VAL A 75 -13.79 -14.05 -20.56
N ASP A 76 -13.60 -13.57 -21.79
CA ASP A 76 -12.93 -14.38 -22.82
C ASP A 76 -11.40 -14.41 -22.62
N HIS A 77 -10.84 -13.40 -21.92
CA HIS A 77 -9.43 -13.28 -21.60
C HIS A 77 -9.19 -13.21 -20.07
N ASP A 78 -8.35 -12.29 -19.61
CA ASP A 78 -7.85 -12.24 -18.26
C ASP A 78 -8.74 -11.45 -17.29
N VAL A 79 -8.73 -11.87 -16.03
CA VAL A 79 -9.30 -11.14 -14.92
C VAL A 79 -8.17 -10.65 -14.01
N LEU A 80 -8.07 -9.33 -13.86
CA LEU A 80 -7.24 -8.67 -12.84
C LEU A 80 -8.15 -7.93 -11.86
N ALA A 81 -8.26 -8.41 -10.62
CA ALA A 81 -9.14 -7.80 -9.63
C ALA A 81 -8.43 -7.53 -8.29
N VAL A 82 -8.69 -6.34 -7.74
CA VAL A 82 -8.18 -5.94 -6.42
C VAL A 82 -9.32 -5.37 -5.57
N GLY A 83 -9.43 -5.80 -4.30
CA GLY A 83 -10.49 -5.27 -3.45
C GLY A 83 -10.52 -5.81 -2.02
N GLY A 84 -11.49 -5.32 -1.23
CA GLY A 84 -11.72 -5.84 0.12
C GLY A 84 -12.33 -7.24 0.09
N ASN A 85 -13.46 -7.37 -0.63
CA ASN A 85 -14.17 -8.64 -0.86
C ASN A 85 -14.28 -8.88 -2.37
N LEU A 86 -13.72 -9.98 -2.83
CA LEU A 86 -13.73 -10.38 -4.22
C LEU A 86 -14.51 -11.68 -4.39
N SER A 87 -15.43 -11.72 -5.34
CA SER A 87 -16.22 -12.90 -5.67
C SER A 87 -16.22 -13.09 -7.19
N ILE A 88 -15.56 -14.14 -7.68
CA ILE A 88 -15.54 -14.55 -9.07
C ILE A 88 -16.24 -15.88 -9.13
N ILE A 89 -17.52 -15.91 -9.57
CA ILE A 89 -18.38 -17.07 -9.50
C ILE A 89 -19.23 -17.23 -10.78
N GLY A 90 -19.43 -18.45 -11.21
CA GLY A 90 -20.37 -18.78 -12.31
C GLY A 90 -19.92 -18.33 -13.70
N GLY A 91 -18.76 -17.69 -13.84
CA GLY A 91 -18.20 -17.30 -15.12
C GLY A 91 -17.08 -18.21 -15.61
N SER A 92 -16.44 -17.79 -16.70
CA SER A 92 -15.18 -18.38 -17.17
C SER A 92 -14.19 -17.28 -17.49
N ALA A 93 -12.90 -17.54 -17.30
CA ALA A 93 -11.81 -16.64 -17.66
C ALA A 93 -10.64 -17.44 -18.23
N GLU A 94 -9.70 -16.75 -18.91
CA GLU A 94 -8.42 -17.36 -19.26
C GLU A 94 -7.52 -17.40 -18.04
N ASP A 95 -6.91 -16.31 -17.63
CA ASP A 95 -6.14 -16.23 -16.39
C ASP A 95 -6.88 -15.40 -15.33
N VAL A 96 -6.69 -15.75 -14.06
CA VAL A 96 -7.26 -15.01 -12.93
C VAL A 96 -6.17 -14.56 -11.98
N ARG A 97 -5.97 -13.24 -11.89
CA ARG A 97 -5.00 -12.61 -10.97
C ARG A 97 -5.73 -11.69 -10.00
N VAL A 98 -5.74 -12.08 -8.72
CA VAL A 98 -6.58 -11.38 -7.73
C VAL A 98 -5.84 -11.14 -6.41
N ALA A 99 -6.14 -9.99 -5.79
CA ALA A 99 -5.65 -9.68 -4.46
C ALA A 99 -6.72 -8.99 -3.61
N GLY A 100 -6.99 -9.52 -2.39
CA GLY A 100 -8.05 -8.96 -1.55
C GLY A 100 -8.04 -9.41 -0.10
N GLY A 101 -8.92 -8.83 0.72
CA GLY A 101 -9.13 -9.30 2.09
C GLY A 101 -9.73 -10.70 2.11
N ASN A 102 -10.90 -10.84 1.49
CA ASN A 102 -11.61 -12.11 1.28
C ASN A 102 -11.76 -12.34 -0.23
N VAL A 103 -11.34 -13.50 -0.69
CA VAL A 103 -11.37 -13.87 -2.11
C VAL A 103 -12.11 -15.20 -2.26
N THR A 104 -13.13 -15.24 -3.13
CA THR A 104 -13.83 -16.45 -3.52
C THR A 104 -13.71 -16.63 -5.02
N ILE A 105 -13.23 -17.80 -5.45
CA ILE A 105 -13.07 -18.14 -6.88
C ILE A 105 -13.85 -19.41 -7.17
N GLY A 106 -14.73 -19.33 -8.15
CA GLY A 106 -15.51 -20.43 -8.71
C GLY A 106 -15.58 -20.34 -10.23
N GLY A 107 -16.24 -21.30 -10.86
CA GLY A 107 -16.38 -21.36 -12.31
C GLY A 107 -15.14 -21.88 -13.02
N LYS A 108 -15.03 -21.65 -14.34
CA LYS A 108 -13.99 -22.26 -15.17
C LYS A 108 -12.87 -21.28 -15.48
N VAL A 109 -11.63 -21.65 -15.12
CA VAL A 109 -10.41 -20.93 -15.52
C VAL A 109 -9.61 -21.83 -16.48
N SER A 110 -9.43 -21.39 -17.71
CA SER A 110 -8.72 -22.16 -18.74
C SER A 110 -7.20 -21.97 -18.70
N GLY A 111 -6.71 -20.99 -17.94
CA GLY A 111 -5.34 -20.66 -17.71
C GLY A 111 -4.94 -20.83 -16.25
N GLU A 112 -4.12 -19.90 -15.75
CA GLU A 112 -3.53 -19.89 -14.41
C GLU A 112 -4.38 -19.13 -13.40
N VAL A 113 -4.26 -19.52 -12.11
CA VAL A 113 -4.80 -18.73 -11.01
C VAL A 113 -3.67 -18.22 -10.12
N MET A 114 -3.59 -16.90 -9.97
CA MET A 114 -2.73 -16.24 -8.98
C MET A 114 -3.60 -15.47 -7.98
N ALA A 115 -3.70 -15.94 -6.75
CA ALA A 115 -4.54 -15.33 -5.75
C ALA A 115 -3.77 -15.01 -4.46
N ALA A 116 -3.97 -13.80 -3.92
CA ALA A 116 -3.41 -13.38 -2.64
C ALA A 116 -4.49 -12.75 -1.75
N GLY A 117 -4.54 -13.13 -0.45
CA GLY A 117 -5.57 -12.56 0.43
C GLY A 117 -5.48 -12.97 1.89
N GLY A 118 -6.36 -12.38 2.71
CA GLY A 118 -6.52 -12.80 4.11
C GLY A 118 -7.17 -14.17 4.21
N GLN A 119 -8.30 -14.34 3.54
CA GLN A 119 -9.01 -15.59 3.38
C GLN A 119 -9.26 -15.84 1.90
N ILE A 120 -8.95 -17.05 1.44
CA ILE A 120 -9.19 -17.45 0.04
C ILE A 120 -9.96 -18.78 0.02
N ILE A 121 -11.02 -18.80 -0.76
CA ILE A 121 -11.87 -19.99 -0.97
C ILE A 121 -11.94 -20.27 -2.46
N ILE A 122 -11.44 -21.41 -2.89
CA ILE A 122 -11.71 -21.98 -4.20
C ILE A 122 -12.90 -22.93 -4.03
N THR A 123 -14.01 -22.61 -4.67
CA THR A 123 -15.28 -23.33 -4.50
C THR A 123 -15.30 -24.67 -5.24
N PRO A 124 -16.19 -25.61 -4.89
CA PRO A 124 -16.26 -26.93 -5.52
C PRO A 124 -16.58 -26.90 -7.03
N ASP A 125 -17.21 -25.84 -7.53
CA ASP A 125 -17.53 -25.63 -8.95
C ASP A 125 -16.36 -25.02 -9.73
N ALA A 126 -15.27 -24.65 -9.06
CA ALA A 126 -14.07 -24.14 -9.71
C ALA A 126 -13.34 -25.26 -10.45
N THR A 127 -12.96 -25.00 -11.70
CA THR A 127 -12.09 -25.87 -12.50
C THR A 127 -10.97 -25.02 -13.11
N ILE A 128 -9.73 -25.36 -12.81
CA ILE A 128 -8.54 -24.64 -13.25
C ILE A 128 -7.68 -25.56 -14.10
N ALA A 129 -7.34 -25.11 -15.30
CA ALA A 129 -6.67 -25.98 -16.28
C ALA A 129 -5.14 -25.93 -16.25
N LYS A 130 -4.55 -24.82 -15.77
CA LYS A 130 -3.10 -24.65 -15.64
C LYS A 130 -2.71 -24.41 -14.18
N ASP A 131 -1.43 -24.17 -13.92
CA ASP A 131 -0.86 -24.04 -12.59
C ASP A 131 -1.53 -22.95 -11.72
N SER A 132 -1.69 -23.24 -10.44
CA SER A 132 -2.23 -22.28 -9.48
C SER A 132 -1.23 -21.93 -8.37
N TYR A 133 -1.16 -20.63 -8.06
CA TYR A 133 -0.34 -20.06 -6.98
C TYR A 133 -1.23 -19.24 -6.04
N ILE A 134 -1.53 -19.78 -4.87
CA ILE A 134 -2.47 -19.19 -3.94
C ILE A 134 -1.80 -18.93 -2.60
N ALA A 135 -1.83 -17.67 -2.14
CA ALA A 135 -1.18 -17.26 -0.90
C ALA A 135 -2.15 -16.50 0.03
N GLY A 136 -2.28 -16.91 1.30
CA GLY A 136 -3.20 -16.24 2.22
C GLY A 136 -3.10 -16.67 3.68
N GLY A 137 -3.88 -15.99 4.54
CA GLY A 137 -3.95 -16.38 5.96
C GLY A 137 -4.65 -17.70 6.17
N THR A 138 -5.84 -17.86 5.59
CA THR A 138 -6.65 -19.09 5.60
C THR A 138 -7.02 -19.45 4.18
N LEU A 139 -6.69 -20.67 3.77
CA LEU A 139 -6.93 -21.20 2.44
C LEU A 139 -7.84 -22.41 2.49
N VAL A 140 -8.89 -22.40 1.68
CA VAL A 140 -9.74 -23.56 1.43
C VAL A 140 -9.75 -23.82 -0.07
N PHE A 141 -9.22 -24.96 -0.48
CA PHE A 141 -9.25 -25.42 -1.86
C PHE A 141 -10.23 -26.59 -1.99
N ALA A 142 -11.36 -26.38 -2.62
CA ALA A 142 -12.41 -27.40 -2.81
C ALA A 142 -12.70 -27.68 -4.29
N GLY A 143 -12.05 -26.96 -5.23
CA GLY A 143 -12.23 -27.09 -6.67
C GLY A 143 -11.42 -28.23 -7.29
N MET A 144 -11.36 -28.19 -8.63
CA MET A 144 -10.53 -29.09 -9.44
C MET A 144 -9.36 -28.32 -10.04
N GLU A 145 -8.14 -28.80 -9.83
CA GLU A 145 -6.90 -28.33 -10.44
C GLU A 145 -6.39 -29.42 -11.40
N ASP A 146 -6.33 -29.11 -12.69
CA ASP A 146 -5.85 -30.06 -13.69
C ASP A 146 -4.33 -30.12 -13.81
N SER A 147 -3.62 -29.15 -13.29
CA SER A 147 -2.17 -29.03 -13.28
C SER A 147 -1.60 -28.97 -11.84
N ASN A 148 -0.53 -28.22 -11.63
CA ASN A 148 0.13 -28.16 -10.32
C ASN A 148 -0.49 -27.07 -9.43
N LEU A 149 -0.62 -27.38 -8.15
CA LEU A 149 -1.15 -26.47 -7.15
C LEU A 149 -0.11 -26.11 -6.11
N THR A 150 0.19 -24.82 -5.97
CA THR A 150 1.05 -24.29 -4.91
C THR A 150 0.24 -23.44 -3.95
N LEU A 151 0.21 -23.84 -2.68
CA LEU A 151 -0.49 -23.16 -1.60
C LEU A 151 0.51 -22.64 -0.56
N ALA A 152 0.39 -21.36 -0.17
CA ALA A 152 1.18 -20.78 0.90
C ALA A 152 0.27 -20.05 1.91
N GLY A 153 0.21 -20.50 3.17
CA GLY A 153 -0.72 -19.89 4.11
C GLY A 153 -0.49 -20.20 5.59
N GLY A 154 -1.37 -19.64 6.42
CA GLY A 154 -1.41 -19.99 7.84
C GLY A 154 -2.10 -21.34 8.02
N ASP A 155 -3.39 -21.39 7.80
CA ASP A 155 -4.21 -22.61 7.80
C ASP A 155 -4.57 -22.98 6.36
N VAL A 156 -4.26 -24.20 5.95
CA VAL A 156 -4.52 -24.69 4.60
C VAL A 156 -5.39 -25.93 4.69
N ARG A 157 -6.57 -25.91 4.06
CA ARG A 157 -7.46 -27.03 3.92
C ARG A 157 -7.64 -27.38 2.44
N ILE A 158 -7.46 -28.64 2.10
CA ILE A 158 -7.65 -29.18 0.75
C ILE A 158 -8.82 -30.18 0.83
N ASP A 159 -9.93 -29.86 0.14
CA ASP A 159 -11.10 -30.72 -0.03
C ASP A 159 -11.38 -31.01 -1.50
N GLY A 160 -10.60 -30.48 -2.41
CA GLY A 160 -10.76 -30.62 -3.87
C GLY A 160 -9.87 -31.69 -4.49
N THR A 161 -9.91 -31.70 -5.83
CA THR A 161 -9.10 -32.61 -6.66
C THR A 161 -7.91 -31.88 -7.26
N VAL A 162 -6.72 -32.44 -7.12
CA VAL A 162 -5.47 -31.98 -7.76
C VAL A 162 -4.95 -33.10 -8.65
N ASN A 163 -4.99 -32.91 -9.96
CA ASN A 163 -4.53 -33.91 -10.94
C ASN A 163 -3.00 -33.90 -11.08
N GLY A 164 -2.35 -32.75 -10.88
CA GLY A 164 -0.90 -32.58 -10.87
C GLY A 164 -0.26 -32.69 -9.50
N ASN A 165 0.88 -32.04 -9.33
CA ASN A 165 1.62 -32.03 -8.08
C ASN A 165 1.08 -30.95 -7.11
N LEU A 166 1.13 -31.27 -5.83
CA LEU A 166 0.71 -30.37 -4.76
C LEU A 166 1.90 -29.96 -3.89
N VAL A 167 2.15 -28.64 -3.83
CA VAL A 167 3.15 -28.05 -2.93
C VAL A 167 2.44 -27.17 -1.92
N VAL A 168 2.60 -27.46 -0.62
CA VAL A 168 1.97 -26.67 0.46
C VAL A 168 3.01 -26.13 1.42
N LYS A 169 2.98 -24.83 1.67
CA LYS A 169 3.76 -24.17 2.73
C LYS A 169 2.80 -23.57 3.76
N SER A 170 2.72 -24.15 4.96
CA SER A 170 1.80 -23.71 6.00
C SER A 170 2.54 -23.29 7.27
N GLY A 171 2.17 -22.11 7.77
CA GLY A 171 2.70 -21.61 9.05
C GLY A 171 2.02 -22.20 10.29
N ARG A 172 0.88 -22.89 10.15
CA ARG A 172 0.11 -23.43 11.27
C ARG A 172 -0.35 -24.86 11.03
N LYS A 173 -1.29 -25.10 10.15
CA LYS A 173 -1.93 -26.39 9.96
C LYS A 173 -2.20 -26.70 8.49
N VAL A 174 -1.95 -27.94 8.10
CA VAL A 174 -2.42 -28.52 6.83
C VAL A 174 -3.46 -29.59 7.12
N THR A 175 -4.57 -29.57 6.40
CA THR A 175 -5.65 -30.54 6.51
C THR A 175 -6.02 -31.05 5.12
N PHE A 176 -5.93 -32.33 4.89
CA PHE A 176 -6.55 -33.01 3.75
C PHE A 176 -7.94 -33.48 4.22
N GLY A 177 -8.97 -32.85 3.69
CA GLY A 177 -10.36 -33.17 4.04
C GLY A 177 -10.85 -34.43 3.36
N ARG A 178 -12.06 -34.86 3.68
CA ARG A 178 -12.63 -36.13 3.23
C ARG A 178 -12.76 -36.28 1.71
N GLN A 179 -12.91 -35.16 1.00
CA GLN A 179 -13.08 -35.14 -0.45
C GLN A 179 -11.77 -34.85 -1.19
N ALA A 180 -10.67 -34.72 -0.46
CA ALA A 180 -9.36 -34.45 -1.06
C ALA A 180 -8.91 -35.60 -1.94
N VAL A 181 -8.60 -35.31 -3.20
CA VAL A 181 -8.03 -36.26 -4.16
C VAL A 181 -6.78 -35.63 -4.75
N VAL A 182 -5.60 -36.24 -4.53
CA VAL A 182 -4.35 -35.77 -5.12
C VAL A 182 -3.72 -36.92 -5.89
N LYS A 183 -3.55 -36.74 -7.22
CA LYS A 183 -3.02 -37.80 -8.11
C LYS A 183 -1.51 -37.72 -8.29
N GLY A 184 -0.93 -36.53 -8.16
CA GLY A 184 0.51 -36.28 -8.28
C GLY A 184 1.27 -36.46 -6.97
N THR A 185 2.47 -35.90 -6.93
CA THR A 185 3.32 -35.87 -5.73
C THR A 185 2.80 -34.81 -4.75
N ILE A 186 2.99 -35.08 -3.44
CA ILE A 186 2.58 -34.17 -2.37
C ILE A 186 3.82 -33.82 -1.57
N GLU A 187 4.19 -32.56 -1.59
CA GLU A 187 5.25 -32.01 -0.76
C GLU A 187 4.66 -30.89 0.12
N TYR A 188 4.83 -31.00 1.44
CA TYR A 188 4.35 -29.95 2.32
C TYR A 188 5.32 -29.62 3.44
N SER A 189 5.38 -28.34 3.76
CA SER A 189 6.17 -27.78 4.84
C SER A 189 5.23 -27.19 5.89
N ALA A 190 5.28 -27.68 7.13
CA ALA A 190 4.43 -27.23 8.23
C ALA A 190 5.11 -27.42 9.59
N PRO A 191 4.63 -26.77 10.68
CA PRO A 191 5.15 -27.01 12.03
C PRO A 191 4.85 -28.40 12.60
N ALA A 192 3.76 -29.02 12.13
CA ALA A 192 3.30 -30.36 12.53
C ALA A 192 2.84 -31.12 11.29
N GLU A 193 2.74 -32.44 11.44
CA GLU A 193 2.19 -33.30 10.40
C GLU A 193 0.76 -32.91 10.01
N ALA A 194 0.41 -33.11 8.75
CA ALA A 194 -0.90 -32.82 8.22
C ALA A 194 -1.97 -33.73 8.82
N VAL A 195 -3.15 -33.21 9.05
CA VAL A 195 -4.32 -33.99 9.40
C VAL A 195 -4.92 -34.54 8.12
N ILE A 196 -5.00 -35.86 8.00
CA ILE A 196 -5.64 -36.55 6.87
C ILE A 196 -6.95 -37.14 7.37
N GLU A 197 -8.06 -36.59 6.88
CA GLU A 197 -9.41 -37.10 7.27
C GLU A 197 -9.72 -38.41 6.53
N SER A 198 -10.52 -39.25 7.17
CA SER A 198 -10.96 -40.52 6.57
C SER A 198 -11.80 -40.26 5.31
N GLY A 199 -11.33 -40.72 4.16
CA GLY A 199 -11.94 -40.47 2.83
C GLY A 199 -10.99 -39.77 1.86
N ALA A 200 -9.95 -39.11 2.34
CA ALA A 200 -8.94 -38.51 1.47
C ALA A 200 -8.21 -39.58 0.63
N GLN A 201 -8.08 -39.32 -0.67
CA GLN A 201 -7.43 -40.20 -1.63
C GLN A 201 -6.11 -39.54 -2.11
N LEU A 202 -4.99 -40.03 -1.59
CA LEU A 202 -3.67 -39.51 -1.89
C LEU A 202 -2.90 -40.62 -2.64
N ALA A 203 -2.57 -40.33 -3.92
CA ALA A 203 -1.87 -41.33 -4.76
C ALA A 203 -0.42 -41.56 -4.32
N SER A 204 0.20 -40.62 -3.67
CA SER A 204 1.55 -40.70 -3.10
C SER A 204 1.53 -40.37 -1.60
N ALA A 205 2.43 -40.97 -0.84
CA ALA A 205 2.65 -40.59 0.55
C ALA A 205 3.15 -39.13 0.62
N PRO A 206 2.48 -38.25 1.40
CA PRO A 206 2.92 -36.86 1.52
C PRO A 206 4.32 -36.74 2.12
N VAL A 207 5.21 -36.03 1.43
CA VAL A 207 6.57 -35.75 1.92
C VAL A 207 6.48 -34.54 2.87
N PHE A 208 6.77 -34.79 4.14
CA PHE A 208 6.69 -33.78 5.19
C PHE A 208 8.04 -33.15 5.47
N HIS A 209 8.12 -31.85 5.36
CA HIS A 209 9.24 -31.02 5.78
C HIS A 209 8.86 -30.23 7.01
N LYS A 210 9.39 -30.62 8.17
CA LYS A 210 9.13 -29.89 9.41
C LYS A 210 9.80 -28.52 9.37
N ILE A 211 9.00 -27.47 9.37
CA ILE A 211 9.50 -26.13 9.61
C ILE A 211 9.39 -25.84 11.12
N GLN A 212 10.49 -25.39 11.71
CA GLN A 212 10.38 -24.79 13.05
C GLN A 212 9.46 -23.60 12.92
N ASN A 213 8.51 -23.48 13.87
CA ASN A 213 7.51 -22.40 13.90
C ASN A 213 8.21 -21.06 13.70
N ILE A 214 8.32 -20.66 12.46
CA ILE A 214 8.56 -19.27 12.11
C ILE A 214 7.21 -18.65 12.36
N ARG A 215 6.94 -18.22 13.61
CA ARG A 215 5.86 -17.29 13.89
C ARG A 215 6.04 -16.18 12.87
N GLY A 216 5.24 -16.27 11.82
CA GLY A 216 5.47 -15.62 10.54
C GLY A 216 5.44 -14.11 10.70
N GLY A 217 6.39 -13.54 10.20
CA GLY A 217 6.72 -12.16 9.99
C GLY A 217 8.20 -12.17 9.70
N LEU A 218 8.69 -11.29 8.87
CA LEU A 218 10.11 -10.89 8.85
C LEU A 218 10.58 -10.94 10.30
N ARG A 219 11.54 -11.85 10.61
CA ARG A 219 12.00 -12.09 11.99
C ARG A 219 11.95 -10.76 12.72
N PRO A 220 11.23 -10.60 13.87
CA PRO A 220 11.07 -9.30 14.51
C PRO A 220 12.41 -8.57 14.68
N GLN A 221 13.48 -9.37 14.80
CA GLN A 221 14.86 -8.91 14.81
C GLN A 221 15.30 -8.30 13.46
N LEU A 222 15.00 -8.93 12.31
CA LEU A 222 15.34 -8.38 10.99
C LEU A 222 14.53 -7.10 10.71
N PHE A 223 13.26 -7.08 11.08
CA PHE A 223 12.43 -5.90 10.96
C PHE A 223 12.93 -4.77 11.87
N ALA A 224 13.24 -5.07 13.13
CA ALA A 224 13.83 -4.13 14.07
C ALA A 224 15.20 -3.62 13.59
N THR A 225 16.04 -4.51 13.02
CA THR A 225 17.35 -4.13 12.47
C THR A 225 17.18 -3.22 11.25
N LEU A 226 16.28 -3.53 10.33
CA LEU A 226 15.99 -2.70 9.16
C LEU A 226 15.45 -1.33 9.58
N LEU A 227 14.51 -1.27 10.53
CA LEU A 227 14.01 -0.01 11.09
C LEU A 227 15.13 0.78 11.79
N GLY A 228 16.03 0.10 12.50
CA GLY A 228 17.21 0.71 13.10
C GLY A 228 18.14 1.33 12.07
N ILE A 229 18.49 0.60 11.02
CA ILE A 229 19.32 1.10 9.91
C ILE A 229 18.66 2.30 9.23
N ILE A 230 17.38 2.22 8.90
CA ILE A 230 16.63 3.32 8.29
C ILE A 230 16.62 4.55 9.20
N SER A 231 16.46 4.35 10.52
CA SER A 231 16.47 5.45 11.49
C SER A 231 17.83 6.12 11.59
N VAL A 232 18.92 5.36 11.56
CA VAL A 232 20.30 5.89 11.54
C VAL A 232 20.56 6.64 10.24
N LEU A 233 20.20 6.08 9.09
CA LEU A 233 20.36 6.75 7.79
C LEU A 233 19.56 8.06 7.72
N LYS A 234 18.32 8.06 8.22
CA LYS A 234 17.50 9.28 8.36
C LYS A 234 18.20 10.32 9.24
N MET A 235 18.77 9.90 10.37
CA MET A 235 19.46 10.81 11.29
C MET A 235 20.70 11.44 10.64
N ILE A 236 21.49 10.64 9.91
CA ILE A 236 22.65 11.13 9.14
C ILE A 236 22.20 12.11 8.06
N ALA A 237 21.13 11.79 7.32
CA ALA A 237 20.60 12.66 6.27
C ALA A 237 20.10 14.00 6.83
N VAL A 238 19.38 13.99 7.95
CA VAL A 238 18.91 15.21 8.62
C VAL A 238 20.08 16.05 9.14
N LEU A 239 21.12 15.43 9.72
CA LEU A 239 22.32 16.11 10.19
C LEU A 239 23.08 16.76 9.00
N ALA A 240 23.28 16.00 7.94
CA ALA A 240 23.96 16.51 6.73
C ALA A 240 23.18 17.68 6.11
N ALA A 241 21.87 17.56 6.01
CA ALA A 241 20.99 18.62 5.52
C ALA A 241 21.02 19.86 6.43
N ALA A 242 20.96 19.68 7.75
CA ALA A 242 21.04 20.78 8.72
C ALA A 242 22.38 21.52 8.64
N TYR A 243 23.48 20.76 8.54
CA TYR A 243 24.81 21.34 8.38
C TYR A 243 24.96 22.08 7.04
N LEU A 244 24.48 21.48 5.95
CA LEU A 244 24.51 22.09 4.61
C LEU A 244 23.69 23.39 4.56
N LEU A 245 22.49 23.38 5.14
CA LEU A 245 21.65 24.58 5.24
C LEU A 245 22.33 25.66 6.09
N TRP A 246 22.91 25.28 7.23
CA TRP A 246 23.67 26.20 8.06
C TRP A 246 24.86 26.80 7.32
N TYR A 247 25.63 25.99 6.59
CA TYR A 247 26.81 26.43 5.87
C TYR A 247 26.45 27.34 4.68
N LEU A 248 25.49 26.91 3.83
CA LEU A 248 25.14 27.66 2.59
C LEU A 248 24.25 28.88 2.86
N ARG A 249 23.43 28.81 3.91
CA ARG A 249 22.37 29.80 4.21
C ARG A 249 22.50 30.37 5.60
N ARG A 250 23.72 30.53 6.10
CA ARG A 250 23.99 30.98 7.48
C ARG A 250 23.24 32.25 7.83
N ARG A 251 23.21 33.25 6.94
CA ARG A 251 22.49 34.52 7.17
C ARG A 251 20.99 34.30 7.35
N ASP A 252 20.40 33.51 6.48
CA ASP A 252 18.97 33.18 6.51
C ASP A 252 18.61 32.38 7.77
N MET A 253 19.47 31.47 8.20
CA MET A 253 19.27 30.67 9.41
C MET A 253 19.42 31.48 10.68
N VAL A 254 20.38 32.41 10.75
CA VAL A 254 20.54 33.36 11.86
C VAL A 254 19.30 34.25 11.99
N ALA A 255 18.81 34.80 10.89
CA ALA A 255 17.56 35.59 10.88
C ALA A 255 16.35 34.76 11.33
N ALA A 256 16.26 33.49 10.89
CA ALA A 256 15.20 32.56 11.32
C ALA A 256 15.24 32.30 12.83
N ILE A 257 16.44 32.07 13.41
CA ILE A 257 16.63 31.87 14.85
C ILE A 257 16.23 33.14 15.61
N GLN A 258 16.70 34.31 15.22
CA GLN A 258 16.38 35.57 15.89
C GLN A 258 14.88 35.83 15.88
N ASN A 259 14.23 35.73 14.72
CA ASN A 259 12.80 35.92 14.59
C ASN A 259 11.99 34.89 15.40
N THR A 260 12.48 33.65 15.49
CA THR A 260 11.83 32.61 16.31
C THR A 260 11.87 32.95 17.81
N HIS A 261 12.99 33.47 18.31
CA HIS A 261 13.09 33.87 19.71
C HIS A 261 12.34 35.14 20.06
N GLU A 262 12.29 36.12 19.13
CA GLU A 262 11.57 37.38 19.33
C GLU A 262 10.05 37.21 19.19
N ARG A 263 9.60 36.34 18.28
CA ARG A 263 8.19 36.17 17.92
C ARG A 263 7.78 34.68 17.97
N PHE A 264 8.07 34.03 19.07
CA PHE A 264 7.81 32.58 19.25
C PHE A 264 6.39 32.19 18.85
N TRP A 265 5.39 32.79 19.46
CA TRP A 265 3.99 32.50 19.19
C TRP A 265 3.58 32.80 17.73
N GLY A 266 4.09 33.90 17.17
CA GLY A 266 3.82 34.23 15.79
C GLY A 266 4.40 33.23 14.80
N THR A 267 5.60 32.69 15.09
CA THR A 267 6.25 31.68 14.26
C THR A 267 5.54 30.32 14.38
N LEU A 268 5.13 29.95 15.59
CA LEU A 268 4.36 28.73 15.86
C LEU A 268 3.00 28.72 15.13
N ILE A 269 2.23 29.82 15.27
CA ILE A 269 0.91 29.95 14.61
C ILE A 269 1.04 29.91 13.09
N ARG A 270 2.08 30.53 12.53
CA ARG A 270 2.32 30.47 11.07
C ARG A 270 2.67 29.04 10.63
N GLY A 271 3.54 28.33 11.36
CA GLY A 271 3.86 26.95 11.04
C GLY A 271 2.62 26.04 11.08
N PHE A 272 1.77 26.24 12.08
CA PHE A 272 0.48 25.56 12.19
C PHE A 272 -0.46 25.90 11.03
N GLY A 273 -0.54 27.18 10.67
CA GLY A 273 -1.32 27.66 9.52
C GLY A 273 -0.83 27.02 8.21
N VAL A 274 0.48 26.99 7.97
CA VAL A 274 1.05 26.35 6.77
C VAL A 274 0.75 24.85 6.76
N LEU A 275 0.87 24.18 7.89
CA LEU A 275 0.60 22.73 7.98
C LEU A 275 -0.85 22.39 7.62
N ILE A 276 -1.82 23.22 8.02
CA ILE A 276 -3.25 22.94 7.82
C ILE A 276 -3.79 23.60 6.54
N LEU A 277 -3.51 24.90 6.34
CA LEU A 277 -4.15 25.65 5.26
C LEU A 277 -3.59 25.30 3.88
N THR A 278 -2.29 24.96 3.78
CA THR A 278 -1.69 24.67 2.47
C THR A 278 -2.25 23.41 1.82
N PRO A 279 -2.37 22.25 2.51
CA PRO A 279 -2.98 21.07 1.90
C PRO A 279 -4.47 21.30 1.59
N ILE A 280 -5.21 22.02 2.44
CA ILE A 280 -6.61 22.36 2.18
C ILE A 280 -6.72 23.20 0.91
N ALA A 281 -5.90 24.25 0.78
CA ALA A 281 -5.86 25.08 -0.43
C ALA A 281 -5.48 24.26 -1.68
N GLY A 282 -4.50 23.36 -1.56
CA GLY A 282 -4.12 22.45 -2.63
C GLY A 282 -5.27 21.54 -3.08
N ILE A 283 -6.00 20.98 -2.13
CA ILE A 283 -7.17 20.12 -2.40
C ILE A 283 -8.28 20.94 -3.06
N ILE A 284 -8.59 22.15 -2.55
CA ILE A 284 -9.60 23.04 -3.15
C ILE A 284 -9.24 23.37 -4.60
N LEU A 285 -7.97 23.68 -4.88
CA LEU A 285 -7.49 23.95 -6.23
C LEU A 285 -7.66 22.74 -7.16
N LEU A 286 -7.48 21.51 -6.67
CA LEU A 286 -7.70 20.28 -7.47
C LEU A 286 -9.15 20.13 -7.94
N PHE A 287 -10.12 20.67 -7.22
CA PHE A 287 -11.53 20.65 -7.63
C PHE A 287 -11.89 21.69 -8.69
N THR A 288 -10.97 22.59 -9.07
CA THR A 288 -11.20 23.57 -10.11
C THR A 288 -10.58 23.10 -11.43
N VAL A 289 -11.28 23.35 -12.56
CA VAL A 289 -10.84 22.87 -13.90
C VAL A 289 -9.46 23.42 -14.29
N VAL A 290 -9.11 24.63 -13.86
CA VAL A 290 -7.84 25.30 -14.17
C VAL A 290 -6.80 25.12 -13.02
N GLY A 291 -7.25 24.64 -11.86
CA GLY A 291 -6.45 24.64 -10.62
C GLY A 291 -5.52 23.45 -10.45
N TRP A 292 -5.58 22.44 -11.31
CA TRP A 292 -4.76 21.23 -11.12
C TRP A 292 -3.24 21.45 -11.24
N VAL A 293 -2.81 22.34 -12.15
CA VAL A 293 -1.39 22.72 -12.28
C VAL A 293 -0.91 23.51 -11.06
N PRO A 294 -1.56 24.63 -10.66
CA PRO A 294 -1.19 25.34 -9.44
C PRO A 294 -1.35 24.46 -8.18
N ALA A 295 -2.30 23.53 -8.13
CA ALA A 295 -2.42 22.59 -7.02
C ALA A 295 -1.21 21.65 -6.93
N ALA A 296 -0.77 21.08 -8.06
CA ALA A 296 0.42 20.23 -8.12
C ALA A 296 1.67 21.00 -7.66
N VAL A 297 1.86 22.22 -8.13
CA VAL A 297 2.97 23.09 -7.71
C VAL A 297 2.88 23.39 -6.21
N THR A 298 1.71 23.78 -5.70
CA THR A 298 1.51 24.09 -4.28
C THR A 298 1.80 22.88 -3.40
N LEU A 299 1.30 21.70 -3.75
CA LEU A 299 1.51 20.47 -2.99
C LEU A 299 2.98 20.01 -3.06
N THR A 300 3.65 20.18 -4.20
CA THR A 300 5.08 19.89 -4.35
C THR A 300 5.93 20.80 -3.48
N VAL A 301 5.67 22.11 -3.51
CA VAL A 301 6.36 23.09 -2.65
C VAL A 301 6.08 22.80 -1.18
N TYR A 302 4.85 22.47 -0.83
CA TYR A 302 4.48 22.05 0.52
C TYR A 302 5.23 20.81 0.98
N GLY A 303 5.32 19.77 0.14
CA GLY A 303 6.12 18.58 0.43
C GLY A 303 7.60 18.90 0.67
N ALA A 304 8.18 19.77 -0.15
CA ALA A 304 9.56 20.26 0.02
C ALA A 304 9.73 21.02 1.34
N LEU A 305 8.78 21.87 1.72
CA LEU A 305 8.79 22.59 3.01
C LEU A 305 8.73 21.63 4.19
N LEU A 306 7.91 20.57 4.13
CA LEU A 306 7.84 19.55 5.16
C LEU A 306 9.18 18.81 5.32
N VAL A 307 9.83 18.46 4.22
CA VAL A 307 11.14 17.80 4.26
C VAL A 307 12.21 18.73 4.84
N LEU A 308 12.21 20.01 4.45
CA LEU A 308 13.16 21.00 4.96
C LEU A 308 12.89 21.40 6.43
N ALA A 309 11.69 21.23 6.92
CA ALA A 309 11.36 21.54 8.32
C ALA A 309 12.15 20.68 9.32
N ALA A 310 12.48 19.43 9.01
CA ALA A 310 13.22 18.53 9.91
C ALA A 310 14.68 19.02 10.19
N PRO A 311 15.52 19.32 9.18
CA PRO A 311 16.84 19.88 9.44
C PRO A 311 16.79 21.28 10.08
N VAL A 312 15.80 22.12 9.73
CA VAL A 312 15.63 23.42 10.37
C VAL A 312 15.17 23.26 11.84
N ALA A 313 14.32 22.28 12.14
CA ALA A 313 13.94 21.95 13.52
C ALA A 313 15.17 21.61 14.38
N THR A 314 16.13 20.88 13.81
CA THR A 314 17.39 20.58 14.50
C THR A 314 18.18 21.85 14.81
N ILE A 315 18.28 22.78 13.87
CA ILE A 315 18.99 24.07 14.06
C ILE A 315 18.26 24.92 15.11
N VAL A 316 16.95 25.02 15.06
CA VAL A 316 16.12 25.75 16.02
C VAL A 316 16.23 25.14 17.42
N ALA A 317 16.12 23.82 17.56
CA ALA A 317 16.31 23.12 18.82
C ALA A 317 17.68 23.38 19.43
N THR A 318 18.72 23.33 18.59
CA THR A 318 20.10 23.68 18.99
C THR A 318 20.17 25.10 19.57
N SER A 319 19.52 26.07 18.92
CA SER A 319 19.53 27.47 19.38
C SER A 319 18.84 27.63 20.75
N PHE A 320 17.75 26.89 21.01
CA PHE A 320 17.11 26.85 22.33
C PHE A 320 18.02 26.21 23.39
N LEU A 321 18.72 25.11 23.06
CA LEU A 321 19.69 24.49 23.96
C LEU A 321 20.84 25.46 24.29
N MET A 322 21.37 26.19 23.31
CA MET A 322 22.42 27.19 23.57
C MET A 322 21.95 28.28 24.52
N THR A 323 20.67 28.65 24.46
CA THR A 323 20.07 29.59 25.41
C THR A 323 20.07 29.05 26.84
N LEU A 324 19.74 27.78 27.03
CA LEU A 324 19.77 27.14 28.35
C LEU A 324 21.18 27.11 28.98
N PHE A 325 22.20 26.95 28.14
CA PHE A 325 23.61 26.97 28.54
C PHE A 325 24.23 28.39 28.58
N LYS A 326 23.42 29.44 28.47
CA LYS A 326 23.85 30.86 28.44
C LYS A 326 24.92 31.16 27.36
N LYS A 327 24.94 30.40 26.27
CA LYS A 327 25.83 30.59 25.15
C LYS A 327 25.14 31.39 24.03
N ASN A 328 25.95 31.94 23.11
CA ASN A 328 25.42 32.69 21.99
C ASN A 328 24.59 31.78 21.05
N ARG A 329 23.32 32.17 20.78
CA ARG A 329 22.31 31.40 20.02
C ARG A 329 22.65 31.24 18.55
N THR A 330 23.45 32.15 18.02
CA THR A 330 23.75 32.28 16.58
C THR A 330 25.13 31.79 16.22
N ASP A 331 25.95 31.44 17.22
CA ASP A 331 27.29 30.89 16.98
C ASP A 331 27.27 29.37 17.10
N LEU A 332 26.70 28.71 16.08
CA LEU A 332 26.55 27.27 16.03
C LEU A 332 27.71 26.63 15.26
N ALA A 333 28.49 25.82 15.94
CA ALA A 333 29.44 24.89 15.33
C ALA A 333 28.74 23.58 14.99
N TRP A 334 29.35 22.76 14.12
CA TRP A 334 28.77 21.48 13.68
C TRP A 334 28.41 20.53 14.83
N TYR A 335 29.22 20.48 15.88
CA TYR A 335 28.97 19.64 17.06
C TYR A 335 27.77 20.12 17.90
N HIS A 336 27.45 21.42 17.89
CA HIS A 336 26.23 21.94 18.50
C HIS A 336 24.97 21.42 17.76
N ILE A 337 25.04 21.40 16.43
CA ILE A 337 23.93 20.87 15.59
C ILE A 337 23.74 19.37 15.84
N LEU A 338 24.84 18.63 15.97
CA LEU A 338 24.81 17.21 16.34
C LEU A 338 24.16 17.01 17.72
N LEU A 339 24.54 17.82 18.71
CA LEU A 339 23.94 17.78 20.04
C LEU A 339 22.43 18.04 19.99
N GLY A 340 21.99 19.02 19.23
CA GLY A 340 20.58 19.33 19.03
C GLY A 340 19.80 18.16 18.42
N LEU A 341 20.38 17.50 17.42
CA LEU A 341 19.78 16.30 16.81
C LEU A 341 19.68 15.16 17.82
N VAL A 342 20.73 14.89 18.59
CA VAL A 342 20.73 13.85 19.61
C VAL A 342 19.66 14.12 20.68
N VAL A 343 19.58 15.36 21.17
CA VAL A 343 18.57 15.74 22.16
C VAL A 343 17.16 15.60 21.61
N LEU A 344 16.89 16.03 20.36
CA LEU A 344 15.58 15.84 19.72
C LEU A 344 15.23 14.36 19.56
N THR A 345 16.21 13.53 19.20
CA THR A 345 16.01 12.08 19.04
C THR A 345 15.71 11.41 20.36
N LEU A 346 16.46 11.75 21.42
CA LEU A 346 16.23 11.25 22.76
C LEU A 346 14.87 11.72 23.31
N LEU A 347 14.52 12.96 23.06
CA LEU A 347 13.22 13.50 23.46
C LEU A 347 12.07 12.74 22.77
N ALA A 348 12.21 12.43 21.49
CA ALA A 348 11.21 11.67 20.74
C ALA A 348 10.99 10.24 21.27
N LEU A 349 11.91 9.68 22.05
CA LEU A 349 11.75 8.39 22.71
C LEU A 349 10.79 8.45 23.92
N ILE A 350 10.52 9.64 24.46
CA ILE A 350 9.58 9.83 25.57
C ILE A 350 8.16 9.85 24.97
N PRO A 351 7.31 8.84 25.25
CA PRO A 351 5.96 8.82 24.70
C PRO A 351 5.15 10.03 25.19
N PHE A 352 4.25 10.52 24.36
CA PHE A 352 3.37 11.69 24.55
C PHE A 352 4.12 13.02 24.67
N ILE A 353 4.92 13.23 25.73
CA ILE A 353 5.59 14.51 26.01
C ILE A 353 6.66 14.78 24.95
N GLY A 354 7.49 13.80 24.63
CA GLY A 354 8.54 13.96 23.63
C GLY A 354 7.99 14.20 22.23
N TRP A 355 6.95 13.51 21.85
CA TRP A 355 6.27 13.72 20.57
C TRP A 355 5.63 15.09 20.48
N PHE A 356 5.00 15.55 21.57
CA PHE A 356 4.41 16.89 21.62
C PHE A 356 5.48 17.98 21.47
N VAL A 357 6.58 17.90 22.22
CA VAL A 357 7.67 18.88 22.12
C VAL A 357 8.33 18.83 20.74
N TYR A 358 8.59 17.64 20.20
CA TYR A 358 9.11 17.48 18.84
C TYR A 358 8.18 18.14 17.81
N PHE A 359 6.87 17.90 17.93
CA PHE A 359 5.87 18.49 17.04
C PHE A 359 5.84 20.01 17.12
N VAL A 360 5.92 20.58 18.33
CA VAL A 360 5.98 22.04 18.52
C VAL A 360 7.24 22.62 17.87
N ILE A 361 8.41 22.01 18.08
CA ILE A 361 9.67 22.46 17.45
C ILE A 361 9.59 22.35 15.93
N TYR A 362 8.97 21.28 15.41
CA TYR A 362 8.75 21.09 13.99
C TYR A 362 7.83 22.17 13.38
N LEU A 363 6.75 22.54 14.07
CA LEU A 363 5.88 23.65 13.67
C LEU A 363 6.61 24.98 13.65
N ILE A 364 7.42 25.26 14.66
CA ILE A 364 8.25 26.46 14.71
C ILE A 364 9.22 26.49 13.52
N ALA A 365 9.87 25.36 13.21
CA ALA A 365 10.77 25.27 12.06
C ALA A 365 10.06 25.52 10.74
N LEU A 366 8.86 24.97 10.56
CA LEU A 366 8.04 25.20 9.37
C LEU A 366 7.66 26.67 9.22
N GLY A 367 7.28 27.34 10.33
CA GLY A 367 7.01 28.77 10.35
C GLY A 367 8.26 29.63 10.10
N ALA A 368 9.42 29.21 10.58
CA ALA A 368 10.69 29.91 10.37
C ALA A 368 11.13 29.88 8.91
N VAL A 369 11.02 28.71 8.25
CA VAL A 369 11.33 28.55 6.82
C VAL A 369 10.46 29.45 5.94
N THR A 370 9.17 29.50 6.22
CA THR A 370 8.21 30.31 5.44
C THR A 370 8.44 31.82 5.65
N ASN A 371 8.90 32.26 6.82
CA ASN A 371 9.28 33.65 7.05
C ASN A 371 10.48 34.08 6.20
N VAL A 372 11.53 33.26 6.15
CA VAL A 372 12.73 33.55 5.34
C VAL A 372 12.38 33.64 3.86
N ALA A 373 11.51 32.75 3.37
CA ALA A 373 11.03 32.79 1.99
C ALA A 373 10.27 34.10 1.71
N ARG A 374 9.36 34.52 2.58
CA ARG A 374 8.53 35.73 2.40
C ARG A 374 9.36 37.00 2.33
N VAL A 375 10.34 37.18 3.21
CA VAL A 375 11.20 38.40 3.23
C VAL A 375 11.99 38.55 1.91
N LYS A 376 12.32 37.45 1.26
CA LYS A 376 13.10 37.43 0.01
C LYS A 376 12.27 37.71 -1.24
N PHE A 377 10.96 37.49 -1.21
CA PHE A 377 10.03 37.75 -2.32
C PHE A 377 9.29 39.08 -2.19
N SER A 378 9.39 39.78 -1.05
CA SER A 378 8.77 41.08 -0.80
C SER A 378 9.74 42.26 -0.85
N GLY A 379 11.01 42.05 -1.10
CA GLY A 379 12.03 43.06 -1.38
C GLY A 379 12.64 42.84 -2.75
#